data_cc08549c67565ed6e666a5c2b0f80285
#
_entry.id   cc08549c67565ed6e666a5c2b0f80285
#
_cell.length_a   1.000
_cell.length_b   1.000
_cell.length_c   1.000
_cell.angle_alpha   90.00
_cell.angle_beta   90.00
_cell.angle_gamma   90.00
#
_symmetry.space_group_name_H-M   'P 1'
#
loop_
_entity.id
_entity.type
_entity.pdbx_description
1 polymer ?
#
loop_
_entity_poly.entity_id
_entity_poly.type
_entity_poly.pdbx_seq_one_letter_code
_entity_poly.pdbx_strand_id
1 'polypeptide(L)'
;FPSIDTGVCAASVRKFNQLATEIDNTVVLCISADLPFAQSRFCGAEGLNNVITLSTFRNAEFLQAYGVAIADGPLKGLAARAVVVIDENDNVIFSQLVDEITTEPDYEAALAVLKA
;
A
#
# COMPACT_ATOMS: atom_id res chain seq x y z
N PHE A 1 -1.04 -3.69 1.88
CA PHE A 1 -1.65 -3.61 3.22
C PHE A 1 -2.74 -4.68 3.37
N PRO A 2 -3.05 -5.06 4.63
CA PRO A 2 -4.00 -6.15 4.86
C PRO A 2 -5.42 -5.89 4.35
N SER A 3 -6.05 -4.80 4.73
CA SER A 3 -7.40 -4.48 4.27
C SER A 3 -7.75 -3.02 4.47
N ILE A 4 -8.45 -2.46 3.49
CA ILE A 4 -8.96 -1.09 3.54
C ILE A 4 -9.97 -0.88 4.69
N ASP A 5 -10.54 -1.97 5.18
CA ASP A 5 -11.52 -1.93 6.26
C ASP A 5 -10.90 -2.04 7.67
N THR A 6 -9.58 -1.96 7.79
CA THR A 6 -8.90 -1.87 9.09
C THR A 6 -8.44 -0.44 9.34
N GLY A 7 -8.42 -0.05 10.63
CA GLY A 7 -8.15 1.35 11.00
C GLY A 7 -6.80 1.87 10.56
N VAL A 8 -5.73 1.11 10.78
CA VAL A 8 -4.37 1.52 10.41
C VAL A 8 -4.20 1.54 8.89
N CYS A 9 -4.76 0.55 8.18
CA CYS A 9 -4.69 0.53 6.73
C CYS A 9 -5.43 1.71 6.11
N ALA A 10 -6.62 2.02 6.61
CA ALA A 10 -7.39 3.18 6.15
C ALA A 10 -6.61 4.48 6.39
N ALA A 11 -5.99 4.62 7.57
CA ALA A 11 -5.16 5.78 7.89
C ALA A 11 -3.96 5.89 6.94
N SER A 12 -3.32 4.76 6.61
CA SER A 12 -2.19 4.74 5.68
C SER A 12 -2.60 5.20 4.28
N VAL A 13 -3.73 4.71 3.78
CA VAL A 13 -4.21 5.11 2.45
C VAL A 13 -4.52 6.61 2.41
N ARG A 14 -5.18 7.13 3.45
CA ARG A 14 -5.45 8.57 3.56
C ARG A 14 -4.15 9.38 3.57
N LYS A 15 -3.16 8.93 4.32
CA LYS A 15 -1.87 9.60 4.44
C LYS A 15 -1.12 9.61 3.10
N PHE A 16 -1.07 8.47 2.41
CA PHE A 16 -0.43 8.41 1.10
C PHE A 16 -1.17 9.24 0.05
N ASN A 17 -2.49 9.32 0.12
CA ASN A 17 -3.25 10.20 -0.75
C ASN A 17 -2.85 11.67 -0.56
N GLN A 18 -2.69 12.08 0.69
CA GLN A 18 -2.25 13.44 1.02
C GLN A 18 -0.82 13.68 0.54
N LEU A 19 0.09 12.74 0.80
CA LEU A 19 1.51 12.87 0.41
C LEU A 19 1.68 12.84 -1.11
N ALA A 20 0.80 12.19 -1.84
CA ALA A 20 0.87 12.14 -3.31
C ALA A 20 0.80 13.54 -3.94
N THR A 21 0.17 14.50 -3.26
CA THR A 21 0.12 15.88 -3.74
C THR A 21 1.45 16.61 -3.62
N GLU A 22 2.38 16.07 -2.83
CA GLU A 22 3.68 16.68 -2.58
C GLU A 22 4.79 16.08 -3.42
N ILE A 23 4.47 15.07 -4.25
CA ILE A 23 5.45 14.32 -5.03
C ILE A 23 5.12 14.47 -6.51
N ASP A 24 6.08 14.98 -7.29
CA ASP A 24 5.93 15.09 -8.72
C ASP A 24 6.39 13.81 -9.42
N ASN A 25 5.80 13.53 -10.58
CA ASN A 25 6.20 12.45 -11.47
C ASN A 25 6.21 11.08 -10.77
N THR A 26 5.24 10.85 -9.90
CA THR A 26 5.14 9.63 -9.10
C THR A 26 3.69 9.16 -9.06
N VAL A 27 3.50 7.85 -9.18
CA VAL A 27 2.19 7.20 -9.03
C VAL A 27 2.20 6.42 -7.72
N VAL A 28 1.18 6.61 -6.90
CA VAL A 28 1.01 5.88 -5.64
C VAL A 28 -0.04 4.80 -5.83
N LEU A 29 0.38 3.54 -5.65
CA LEU A 29 -0.49 2.38 -5.76
C LEU A 29 -0.77 1.83 -4.36
N CYS A 30 -2.05 1.70 -4.02
CA CYS A 30 -2.49 1.13 -2.75
C CYS A 30 -3.05 -0.26 -3.03
N ILE A 31 -2.32 -1.30 -2.61
CA ILE A 31 -2.55 -2.69 -3.04
C ILE A 31 -2.96 -3.55 -1.85
N SER A 32 -4.08 -4.25 -1.99
CA SER A 32 -4.57 -5.19 -0.98
C SER A 32 -5.36 -6.32 -1.64
N ALA A 33 -5.73 -7.33 -0.84
CA ALA A 33 -6.58 -8.43 -1.31
C ALA A 33 -8.08 -8.09 -1.25
N ASP A 34 -8.44 -6.88 -0.82
CA ASP A 34 -9.83 -6.43 -0.89
C ASP A 34 -10.33 -6.49 -2.33
N LEU A 35 -11.62 -6.71 -2.51
CA LEU A 35 -12.21 -6.62 -3.84
C LEU A 35 -12.17 -5.18 -4.35
N PRO A 36 -12.04 -4.98 -5.67
CA PRO A 36 -12.01 -3.63 -6.23
C PRO A 36 -13.22 -2.77 -5.86
N PHE A 37 -14.37 -3.40 -5.64
CA PHE A 37 -15.59 -2.71 -5.22
C PHE A 37 -15.44 -2.07 -3.85
N ALA A 38 -14.82 -2.78 -2.89
CA ALA A 38 -14.60 -2.25 -1.56
C ALA A 38 -13.59 -1.11 -1.57
N GLN A 39 -12.52 -1.25 -2.35
CA GLN A 39 -11.52 -0.21 -2.51
C GLN A 39 -12.12 1.06 -3.12
N SER A 40 -12.93 0.89 -4.15
CA SER A 40 -13.62 2.00 -4.82
C SER A 40 -14.61 2.70 -3.90
N ARG A 41 -15.36 1.94 -3.11
CA ARG A 41 -16.30 2.49 -2.12
C ARG A 41 -15.57 3.35 -1.08
N PHE A 42 -14.45 2.86 -0.56
CA PHE A 42 -13.66 3.60 0.44
C PHE A 42 -13.12 4.91 -0.15
N CYS A 43 -12.45 4.84 -1.29
CA CYS A 43 -11.87 6.03 -1.92
C CYS A 43 -12.94 7.05 -2.32
N GLY A 44 -14.09 6.58 -2.80
CA GLY A 44 -15.21 7.44 -3.15
C GLY A 44 -15.80 8.14 -1.93
N ALA A 45 -16.02 7.39 -0.83
CA ALA A 45 -16.58 7.94 0.40
C ALA A 45 -15.64 8.95 1.07
N GLU A 46 -14.31 8.74 0.96
CA GLU A 46 -13.29 9.59 1.58
C GLU A 46 -12.78 10.69 0.65
N GLY A 47 -13.19 10.70 -0.61
CA GLY A 47 -12.73 11.68 -1.59
C GLY A 47 -11.25 11.55 -1.95
N LEU A 48 -10.71 10.34 -1.98
CA LEU A 48 -9.29 10.10 -2.24
C LEU A 48 -9.04 9.91 -3.74
N ASN A 49 -8.53 10.94 -4.39
CA ASN A 49 -8.35 10.97 -5.85
C ASN A 49 -6.88 10.92 -6.30
N ASN A 50 -5.94 10.89 -5.36
CA ASN A 50 -4.51 10.99 -5.67
C ASN A 50 -3.78 9.66 -5.57
N VAL A 51 -4.48 8.59 -5.28
CA VAL A 51 -3.94 7.22 -5.25
C VAL A 51 -4.74 6.31 -6.17
N ILE A 52 -4.10 5.23 -6.61
CA ILE A 52 -4.74 4.20 -7.41
C ILE A 52 -4.82 2.94 -6.56
N THR A 53 -6.01 2.38 -6.39
CA THR A 53 -6.18 1.14 -5.64
C THR A 53 -6.14 -0.05 -6.60
N LEU A 54 -5.43 -1.11 -6.19
CA LEU A 54 -5.32 -2.34 -6.96
C LEU A 54 -5.60 -3.52 -6.03
N SER A 55 -6.23 -4.56 -6.59
CA SER A 55 -6.58 -5.76 -5.84
C SER A 55 -5.72 -6.94 -6.28
N THR A 56 -5.26 -7.74 -5.31
CA THR A 56 -4.55 -8.98 -5.56
C THR A 56 -5.50 -10.19 -5.57
N PHE A 57 -6.82 -9.98 -5.53
CA PHE A 57 -7.79 -11.07 -5.44
C PHE A 57 -7.61 -12.12 -6.55
N ARG A 58 -7.31 -11.67 -7.75
CA ARG A 58 -7.11 -12.56 -8.91
C ARG A 58 -5.64 -12.88 -9.18
N ASN A 59 -4.72 -12.39 -8.36
CA ASN A 59 -3.28 -12.57 -8.58
C ASN A 59 -2.55 -12.65 -7.24
N ALA A 60 -2.79 -13.75 -6.52
CA ALA A 60 -2.18 -13.97 -5.21
C ALA A 60 -0.65 -14.12 -5.29
N GLU A 61 -0.11 -14.53 -6.43
CA GLU A 61 1.32 -14.68 -6.63
C GLU A 61 2.10 -13.36 -6.48
N PHE A 62 1.42 -12.23 -6.72
CA PHE A 62 2.01 -10.91 -6.54
C PHE A 62 2.58 -10.73 -5.12
N LEU A 63 1.83 -11.15 -4.10
CA LEU A 63 2.25 -11.00 -2.72
C LEU A 63 3.49 -11.83 -2.40
N GLN A 64 3.59 -13.02 -2.97
CA GLN A 64 4.76 -13.87 -2.79
C GLN A 64 5.97 -13.32 -3.54
N ALA A 65 5.76 -12.81 -4.74
CA ALA A 65 6.83 -12.24 -5.55
C ALA A 65 7.50 -11.04 -4.85
N TYR A 66 6.72 -10.25 -4.12
CA TYR A 66 7.25 -9.11 -3.37
C TYR A 66 7.62 -9.45 -1.93
N GLY A 67 7.43 -10.71 -1.48
CA GLY A 67 7.76 -11.14 -0.13
C GLY A 67 6.88 -10.54 0.95
N VAL A 68 5.63 -10.23 0.63
CA VAL A 68 4.71 -9.53 1.54
C VAL A 68 3.44 -10.33 1.81
N ALA A 69 3.41 -11.62 1.50
CA ALA A 69 2.26 -12.48 1.82
C ALA A 69 2.29 -12.88 3.29
N ILE A 70 1.12 -12.82 3.95
CA ILE A 70 0.97 -13.37 5.29
C ILE A 70 0.74 -14.87 5.14
N ALA A 71 1.67 -15.67 5.66
CA ALA A 71 1.71 -17.11 5.40
C ALA A 71 0.87 -17.95 6.36
N ASP A 72 0.59 -17.46 7.57
CA ASP A 72 -0.15 -18.22 8.58
C ASP A 72 -0.97 -17.29 9.48
N GLY A 73 -1.75 -17.91 10.38
CA GLY A 73 -2.57 -17.19 11.34
C GLY A 73 -3.90 -16.71 10.73
N PRO A 74 -4.66 -15.91 11.51
CA PRO A 74 -5.99 -15.49 11.08
C PRO A 74 -6.00 -14.56 9.87
N LEU A 75 -4.86 -13.94 9.53
CA LEU A 75 -4.76 -13.04 8.36
C LEU A 75 -4.08 -13.70 7.17
N LYS A 76 -3.92 -15.02 7.19
CA LYS A 76 -3.32 -15.77 6.08
C LYS A 76 -4.01 -15.44 4.76
N GLY A 77 -3.22 -15.19 3.73
CA GLY A 77 -3.72 -14.85 2.39
C GLY A 77 -3.83 -13.36 2.12
N LEU A 78 -3.72 -12.54 3.15
CA LEU A 78 -3.71 -11.08 3.01
C LEU A 78 -2.27 -10.58 2.81
N ALA A 79 -2.15 -9.34 2.36
CA ALA A 79 -0.87 -8.67 2.29
C ALA A 79 -0.44 -8.21 3.68
N ALA A 80 0.86 -8.30 3.95
CA ALA A 80 1.44 -7.63 5.12
C ALA A 80 1.46 -6.12 4.87
N ARG A 81 1.69 -5.33 5.92
CA ARG A 81 1.88 -3.90 5.76
C ARG A 81 3.29 -3.65 5.27
N ALA A 82 3.42 -3.12 4.07
CA ALA A 82 4.72 -2.88 3.46
C ALA A 82 4.66 -1.66 2.55
N VAL A 83 5.79 -1.01 2.38
CA VAL A 83 5.98 0.08 1.43
C VAL A 83 7.16 -0.26 0.54
N VAL A 84 6.97 -0.13 -0.77
CA VAL A 84 8.02 -0.36 -1.76
C VAL A 84 8.05 0.84 -2.69
N VAL A 85 9.22 1.40 -2.91
CA VAL A 85 9.43 2.49 -3.88
C VAL A 85 10.28 1.97 -5.01
N ILE A 86 9.80 2.17 -6.23
CA ILE A 86 10.45 1.69 -7.45
C ILE A 86 10.77 2.91 -8.31
N ASP A 87 12.00 2.96 -8.82
CA ASP A 87 12.43 4.06 -9.68
C ASP A 87 12.00 3.85 -11.15
N GLU A 88 12.35 4.80 -12.00
CA GLU A 88 11.98 4.79 -13.43
C GLU A 88 12.65 3.67 -14.22
N ASN A 89 13.68 3.02 -13.65
CA ASN A 89 14.38 1.90 -14.26
C ASN A 89 13.94 0.55 -13.69
N ASP A 90 12.80 0.52 -12.97
CA ASP A 90 12.23 -0.67 -12.34
C ASP A 90 13.12 -1.25 -11.22
N ASN A 91 13.94 -0.41 -10.59
CA ASN A 91 14.74 -0.81 -9.44
C ASN A 91 14.05 -0.43 -8.15
N VAL A 92 14.04 -1.34 -7.17
CA VAL A 92 13.53 -1.04 -5.83
C VAL A 92 14.56 -0.19 -5.11
N ILE A 93 14.20 1.05 -4.78
CA ILE A 93 15.09 1.99 -4.10
C ILE A 93 14.76 2.18 -2.62
N PHE A 94 13.63 1.64 -2.18
CA PHE A 94 13.24 1.63 -0.78
C PHE A 94 12.27 0.49 -0.56
N SER A 95 12.42 -0.24 0.54
CA SER A 95 11.39 -1.18 0.96
C SER A 95 11.36 -1.26 2.48
N GLN A 96 10.15 -1.35 3.03
CA GLN A 96 9.93 -1.54 4.44
C GLN A 96 8.81 -2.55 4.63
N LEU A 97 9.09 -3.60 5.40
CA LEU A 97 8.08 -4.53 5.87
C LEU A 97 7.83 -4.21 7.35
N VAL A 98 6.59 -3.82 7.68
CA VAL A 98 6.24 -3.45 9.04
C VAL A 98 5.87 -4.72 9.80
N ASP A 99 6.62 -5.04 10.85
CA ASP A 99 6.48 -6.29 11.60
C ASP A 99 5.16 -6.38 12.36
N GLU A 100 4.67 -5.25 12.87
CA GLU A 100 3.44 -5.20 13.67
C GLU A 100 2.30 -4.64 12.85
N ILE A 101 1.23 -5.42 12.67
CA ILE A 101 0.10 -5.08 11.80
C ILE A 101 -0.59 -3.76 12.19
N THR A 102 -0.51 -3.38 13.47
CA THR A 102 -1.14 -2.16 13.99
C THR A 102 -0.23 -0.94 13.93
N THR A 103 0.99 -1.09 13.42
CA THR A 103 1.96 0.01 13.30
C THR A 103 1.90 0.60 11.89
N GLU A 104 1.88 1.93 11.80
CA GLU A 104 1.94 2.61 10.50
C GLU A 104 3.34 2.52 9.91
N PRO A 105 3.47 2.59 8.56
CA PRO A 105 4.78 2.59 7.92
C PRO A 105 5.50 3.92 8.13
N ASP A 106 6.79 3.95 7.81
CA ASP A 106 7.62 5.15 7.88
C ASP A 106 7.41 5.99 6.62
N TYR A 107 6.43 6.88 6.66
CA TYR A 107 6.08 7.74 5.53
C TYR A 107 7.24 8.66 5.12
N GLU A 108 7.94 9.21 6.10
CA GLU A 108 9.00 10.18 5.85
C GLU A 108 10.19 9.52 5.13
N ALA A 109 10.54 8.30 5.50
CA ALA A 109 11.62 7.58 4.83
C ALA A 109 11.29 7.29 3.37
N ALA A 110 10.06 6.87 3.09
CA ALA A 110 9.61 6.62 1.71
C ALA A 110 9.62 7.92 0.90
N LEU A 111 9.12 9.01 1.50
CA LEU A 111 9.05 10.31 0.83
C LEU A 111 10.46 10.85 0.53
N ALA A 112 11.41 10.64 1.45
CA ALA A 112 12.77 11.12 1.30
C ALA A 112 13.47 10.54 0.06
N VAL A 113 13.28 9.24 -0.23
CA VAL A 113 13.88 8.64 -1.43
C VAL A 113 13.25 9.16 -2.72
N LEU A 114 11.97 9.53 -2.67
CA LEU A 114 11.29 10.09 -3.85
C LEU A 114 11.71 11.51 -4.16
N LYS A 115 12.14 12.25 -3.15
CA LYS A 115 12.59 13.65 -3.30
C LYS A 115 14.09 13.77 -3.56
N ALA A 116 14.81 12.68 -3.44
CA ALA A 116 16.28 12.67 -3.60
C ALA A 116 16.71 12.82 -5.06
#